data_312718ce81549de564164f7ec2366233
#
_entry.id   312718ce81549de564164f7ec2366233
#
_cell.length_a   1.000
_cell.length_b   1.000
_cell.length_c   1.000
_cell.angle_alpha   90.00
_cell.angle_beta   90.00
_cell.angle_gamma   90.00
#
_symmetry.space_group_name_H-M   'P 1'
#
loop_
_entity.id
_entity.type
_entity.pdbx_description
1 polymer ?
#
loop_
_entity_poly.entity_id
_entity_poly.type
_entity_poly.pdbx_seq_one_letter_code
_entity_poly.pdbx_strand_id
1 'polypeptide(L)'
;MKKILSILFIFNLLIGAPELVIGEKRIEPGIVFIFEGAIKDHVMPMGMHLDEDQTNVHIEARVNWDINNTPDGTPAGGFVPYLHITATVTNQKTGLQTFVDLVPHINLIDNFHYARNISLPGSVDDFYSVTFNVLPPTYIDLALHKDWLDQYGGELLGNQKFSYKNIYFGEICRAVRN
;
A
#
# COMPACT_ATOMS: atom_id res chain seq x y z
N MET A 1 -11.62 9.66 -57.96
CA MET A 1 -11.82 10.28 -56.63
C MET A 1 -11.57 9.20 -55.58
N LYS A 2 -10.39 9.22 -54.90
CA LYS A 2 -10.05 8.27 -53.84
C LYS A 2 -10.57 8.87 -52.51
N LYS A 3 -11.52 8.18 -51.85
CA LYS A 3 -12.00 8.54 -50.51
C LYS A 3 -10.96 8.10 -49.50
N ILE A 4 -10.31 9.05 -48.83
CA ILE A 4 -9.44 8.80 -47.70
C ILE A 4 -10.35 8.63 -46.49
N LEU A 5 -10.40 7.42 -45.94
CA LEU A 5 -11.09 7.08 -44.71
C LEU A 5 -10.11 7.40 -43.55
N SER A 6 -10.30 8.56 -42.90
CA SER A 6 -9.56 8.90 -41.66
C SER A 6 -10.12 8.06 -40.52
N ILE A 7 -9.33 7.07 -40.09
CA ILE A 7 -9.59 6.32 -38.84
C ILE A 7 -9.11 7.20 -37.68
N LEU A 8 -10.07 7.77 -36.94
CA LEU A 8 -9.80 8.47 -35.70
C LEU A 8 -9.50 7.42 -34.59
N PHE A 9 -8.22 7.24 -34.26
CA PHE A 9 -7.83 6.45 -33.09
C PHE A 9 -8.15 7.26 -31.84
N ILE A 10 -9.26 6.93 -31.16
CA ILE A 10 -9.54 7.44 -29.83
C ILE A 10 -8.64 6.68 -28.86
N PHE A 11 -7.56 7.29 -28.44
CA PHE A 11 -6.77 6.84 -27.28
C PHE A 11 -7.64 7.06 -26.04
N ASN A 12 -8.29 6.02 -25.55
CA ASN A 12 -8.77 6.00 -24.18
C ASN A 12 -7.52 6.01 -23.28
N LEU A 13 -7.14 7.18 -22.78
CA LEU A 13 -6.30 7.28 -21.61
C LEU A 13 -7.11 6.68 -20.45
N LEU A 14 -6.77 5.46 -20.06
CA LEU A 14 -7.13 4.93 -18.75
C LEU A 14 -6.40 5.83 -17.73
N ILE A 15 -7.06 6.89 -17.30
CA ILE A 15 -6.61 7.68 -16.17
C ILE A 15 -6.94 6.81 -14.96
N GLY A 16 -5.93 6.09 -14.44
CA GLY A 16 -6.04 5.40 -13.17
C GLY A 16 -6.51 6.39 -12.09
N ALA A 17 -7.19 5.91 -11.07
CA ALA A 17 -7.53 6.76 -9.92
C ALA A 17 -6.23 7.38 -9.37
N PRO A 18 -6.23 8.67 -8.99
CA PRO A 18 -5.04 9.29 -8.46
C PRO A 18 -4.58 8.56 -7.19
N GLU A 19 -3.30 8.25 -7.13
CA GLU A 19 -2.63 7.65 -5.98
C GLU A 19 -1.48 8.57 -5.55
N LEU A 20 -1.30 8.72 -4.25
CA LEU A 20 -0.19 9.46 -3.67
C LEU A 20 0.88 8.46 -3.24
N VAL A 21 1.95 8.31 -4.00
CA VAL A 21 3.10 7.50 -3.59
C VAL A 21 3.81 8.17 -2.42
N ILE A 22 3.77 7.53 -1.25
CA ILE A 22 4.47 7.97 -0.03
C ILE A 22 5.93 7.53 -0.08
N GLY A 23 6.20 6.33 -0.58
CA GLY A 23 7.55 5.82 -0.77
C GLY A 23 7.62 4.39 -1.26
N GLU A 24 8.81 4.01 -1.74
CA GLU A 24 9.13 2.65 -2.22
C GLU A 24 10.39 2.14 -1.53
N LYS A 25 10.42 0.84 -1.21
CA LYS A 25 11.58 0.14 -0.67
C LYS A 25 11.67 -1.27 -1.24
N ARG A 26 12.91 -1.68 -1.51
CA ARG A 26 13.27 -3.06 -1.87
C ARG A 26 14.17 -3.60 -0.78
N ILE A 27 13.88 -4.80 -0.31
CA ILE A 27 14.67 -5.48 0.71
C ILE A 27 14.94 -6.93 0.31
N GLU A 28 16.01 -7.49 0.86
CA GLU A 28 16.27 -8.94 0.73
C GLU A 28 15.20 -9.77 1.46
N PRO A 29 14.88 -10.95 0.93
CA PRO A 29 15.47 -11.62 -0.24
C PRO A 29 14.75 -11.33 -1.58
N GLY A 30 14.19 -10.16 -1.78
CA GLY A 30 13.51 -9.77 -3.02
C GLY A 30 12.05 -9.37 -2.77
N ILE A 31 11.81 -8.58 -1.71
CA ILE A 31 10.49 -8.02 -1.39
C ILE A 31 10.47 -6.53 -1.71
N VAL A 32 9.42 -6.10 -2.40
CA VAL A 32 9.16 -4.71 -2.76
C VAL A 32 7.98 -4.19 -1.95
N PHE A 33 8.17 -3.06 -1.29
CA PHE A 33 7.14 -2.30 -0.60
C PHE A 33 6.87 -1.02 -1.38
N ILE A 34 5.61 -0.74 -1.68
CA ILE A 34 5.13 0.53 -2.20
C ILE A 34 4.08 1.03 -1.21
N PHE A 35 4.34 2.17 -0.58
CA PHE A 35 3.45 2.81 0.38
C PHE A 35 2.73 3.96 -0.27
N GLU A 36 1.40 3.99 -0.13
CA GLU A 36 0.55 4.92 -0.85
C GLU A 36 -0.57 5.48 0.01
N GLY A 37 -1.10 6.61 -0.42
CA GLY A 37 -2.39 7.12 0.00
C GLY A 37 -3.33 7.10 -1.20
N ALA A 38 -4.41 6.36 -1.11
CA ALA A 38 -5.42 6.25 -2.16
C ALA A 38 -6.70 7.00 -1.78
N ILE A 39 -7.59 7.18 -2.76
CA ILE A 39 -8.92 7.71 -2.53
C ILE A 39 -9.64 6.79 -1.54
N LYS A 40 -10.31 7.40 -0.54
CA LYS A 40 -11.16 6.67 0.41
C LYS A 40 -12.15 5.76 -0.29
N ASP A 41 -12.43 4.61 0.33
CA ASP A 41 -13.26 3.58 -0.26
C ASP A 41 -14.24 2.98 0.74
N HIS A 42 -15.31 2.39 0.21
CA HIS A 42 -16.22 1.58 0.99
C HIS A 42 -15.62 0.18 1.19
N VAL A 43 -15.27 -0.15 2.43
CA VAL A 43 -14.59 -1.41 2.77
C VAL A 43 -15.47 -2.28 3.66
N MET A 44 -15.60 -3.55 3.33
CA MET A 44 -16.36 -4.54 4.13
C MET A 44 -15.41 -5.42 4.96
N PRO A 45 -15.84 -5.94 6.13
CA PRO A 45 -17.17 -5.75 6.73
C PRO A 45 -17.32 -4.39 7.42
N MET A 46 -18.51 -3.80 7.30
CA MET A 46 -18.85 -2.56 8.01
C MET A 46 -18.67 -2.73 9.52
N GLY A 47 -18.25 -1.66 10.20
CA GLY A 47 -17.96 -1.66 11.63
C GLY A 47 -16.56 -2.16 12.02
N MET A 48 -15.80 -2.77 11.10
CA MET A 48 -14.38 -3.10 11.29
C MET A 48 -13.46 -2.09 10.60
N HIS A 49 -14.01 -1.28 9.71
CA HIS A 49 -13.32 -0.23 8.98
C HIS A 49 -14.03 1.11 9.22
N LEU A 50 -13.27 2.20 9.15
CA LEU A 50 -13.85 3.54 9.19
C LEU A 50 -14.70 3.75 7.94
N ASP A 51 -15.92 4.24 8.13
CA ASP A 51 -16.85 4.51 7.03
C ASP A 51 -16.27 5.56 6.06
N GLU A 52 -16.67 5.49 4.79
CA GLU A 52 -16.11 6.36 3.74
C GLU A 52 -16.31 7.85 4.03
N ASP A 53 -17.46 8.24 4.59
CA ASP A 53 -17.79 9.63 4.94
C ASP A 53 -16.94 10.18 6.10
N GLN A 54 -16.40 9.30 6.97
CA GLN A 54 -15.50 9.66 8.06
C GLN A 54 -14.01 9.52 7.68
N THR A 55 -13.74 8.99 6.49
CA THR A 55 -12.38 8.72 5.99
C THR A 55 -11.85 9.93 5.22
N ASN A 56 -10.60 10.28 5.45
CA ASN A 56 -9.86 11.23 4.64
C ASN A 56 -9.04 10.55 3.55
N VAL A 57 -8.38 9.44 3.87
CA VAL A 57 -7.48 8.73 2.96
C VAL A 57 -7.49 7.22 3.25
N HIS A 58 -7.41 6.43 2.20
CA HIS A 58 -7.16 5.00 2.28
C HIS A 58 -5.64 4.81 2.23
N ILE A 59 -5.01 4.45 3.37
CA ILE A 59 -3.56 4.26 3.44
C ILE A 59 -3.22 2.82 3.12
N GLU A 60 -2.22 2.62 2.26
CA GLU A 60 -1.91 1.33 1.67
C GLU A 60 -0.43 0.97 1.76
N ALA A 61 -0.17 -0.34 1.76
CA ALA A 61 1.13 -0.93 1.52
C ALA A 61 0.96 -2.10 0.54
N ARG A 62 1.37 -1.91 -0.71
CA ARG A 62 1.51 -3.01 -1.66
C ARG A 62 2.83 -3.71 -1.37
N VAL A 63 2.78 -4.98 -1.05
CA VAL A 63 3.97 -5.78 -0.73
C VAL A 63 3.99 -7.00 -1.62
N ASN A 64 4.96 -7.02 -2.53
CA ASN A 64 5.06 -8.03 -3.57
C ASN A 64 6.48 -8.58 -3.66
N TRP A 65 6.59 -9.82 -4.13
CA TRP A 65 7.87 -10.35 -4.58
C TRP A 65 8.37 -9.54 -5.78
N ASP A 66 9.67 -9.24 -5.82
CA ASP A 66 10.26 -8.52 -6.96
C ASP A 66 10.11 -9.35 -8.23
N ILE A 67 9.79 -8.71 -9.34
CA ILE A 67 9.63 -9.38 -10.64
C ILE A 67 10.94 -9.95 -11.16
N ASN A 68 12.07 -9.27 -10.87
CA ASN A 68 13.37 -9.57 -11.44
C ASN A 68 14.37 -10.20 -10.47
N ASN A 69 14.10 -10.12 -9.15
CA ASN A 69 15.00 -10.59 -8.11
C ASN A 69 14.19 -11.18 -6.95
N THR A 70 13.57 -12.30 -7.20
CA THR A 70 12.77 -13.03 -6.21
C THR A 70 13.38 -14.41 -5.94
N PRO A 71 13.27 -14.96 -4.72
CA PRO A 71 13.73 -16.32 -4.42
C PRO A 71 13.08 -17.36 -5.32
N ASP A 72 13.83 -18.39 -5.69
CA ASP A 72 13.29 -19.54 -6.43
C ASP A 72 12.09 -20.15 -5.70
N GLY A 73 11.03 -20.47 -6.44
CA GLY A 73 9.80 -21.04 -5.89
C GLY A 73 8.79 -20.00 -5.37
N THR A 74 9.14 -18.71 -5.28
CA THR A 74 8.18 -17.64 -4.98
C THR A 74 7.53 -17.09 -6.25
N PRO A 75 6.29 -16.60 -6.20
CA PRO A 75 5.61 -16.05 -7.37
C PRO A 75 6.11 -14.64 -7.67
N ALA A 76 6.98 -14.46 -8.67
CA ALA A 76 7.47 -13.15 -9.10
C ALA A 76 6.31 -12.16 -9.32
N GLY A 77 6.37 -10.98 -8.70
CA GLY A 77 5.31 -9.99 -8.70
C GLY A 77 4.10 -10.35 -7.80
N GLY A 78 4.08 -11.54 -7.20
CA GLY A 78 2.98 -11.99 -6.35
C GLY A 78 2.98 -11.33 -4.97
N PHE A 79 1.81 -11.26 -4.35
CA PHE A 79 1.62 -10.70 -3.00
C PHE A 79 2.39 -11.48 -1.94
N VAL A 80 2.97 -10.78 -0.97
CA VAL A 80 3.65 -11.36 0.20
C VAL A 80 2.66 -11.35 1.37
N PRO A 81 2.09 -12.50 1.75
CA PRO A 81 1.07 -12.59 2.79
C PRO A 81 1.64 -12.63 4.22
N TYR A 82 0.74 -12.54 5.20
CA TYR A 82 0.97 -12.74 6.64
C TYR A 82 1.90 -11.74 7.32
N LEU A 83 2.21 -10.60 6.68
CA LEU A 83 2.96 -9.53 7.34
C LEU A 83 2.04 -8.78 8.32
N HIS A 84 2.61 -8.37 9.46
CA HIS A 84 1.95 -7.46 10.39
C HIS A 84 2.45 -6.04 10.12
N ILE A 85 1.62 -5.22 9.49
CA ILE A 85 1.99 -3.86 9.09
C ILE A 85 1.15 -2.86 9.88
N THR A 86 1.83 -1.91 10.53
CA THR A 86 1.17 -0.78 11.17
C THR A 86 1.63 0.53 10.55
N ALA A 87 0.75 1.53 10.56
CA ALA A 87 1.08 2.88 10.14
C ALA A 87 0.80 3.88 11.26
N THR A 88 1.72 4.81 11.47
CA THR A 88 1.54 5.99 12.33
C THR A 88 1.61 7.23 11.45
N VAL A 89 0.50 7.96 11.37
CA VAL A 89 0.40 9.23 10.65
C VAL A 89 0.43 10.35 11.67
N THR A 90 1.45 11.21 11.61
CA THR A 90 1.69 12.30 12.55
C THR A 90 1.53 13.63 11.84
N ASN A 91 0.65 14.49 12.32
CA ASN A 91 0.56 15.87 11.88
C ASN A 91 1.81 16.64 12.32
N GLN A 92 2.57 17.18 11.37
CA GLN A 92 3.86 17.84 11.65
C GLN A 92 3.70 19.18 12.40
N LYS A 93 2.53 19.81 12.31
CA LYS A 93 2.24 21.08 12.95
C LYS A 93 1.81 20.91 14.40
N THR A 94 0.99 19.90 14.69
CA THR A 94 0.36 19.72 16.01
C THR A 94 0.97 18.59 16.81
N GLY A 95 1.64 17.63 16.17
CA GLY A 95 2.13 16.41 16.80
C GLY A 95 1.05 15.35 17.05
N LEU A 96 -0.22 15.62 16.73
CA LEU A 96 -1.30 14.64 16.84
C LEU A 96 -1.06 13.46 15.92
N GLN A 97 -1.53 12.28 16.32
CA GLN A 97 -1.27 11.03 15.62
C GLN A 97 -2.53 10.20 15.41
N THR A 98 -2.60 9.55 14.25
CA THR A 98 -3.47 8.41 13.99
C THR A 98 -2.57 7.17 13.89
N PHE A 99 -2.92 6.11 14.61
CA PHE A 99 -2.26 4.81 14.55
C PHE A 99 -3.24 3.77 14.05
N VAL A 100 -2.83 2.97 13.08
CA VAL A 100 -3.65 1.89 12.51
C VAL A 100 -2.81 0.67 12.17
N ASP A 101 -3.44 -0.48 12.22
CA ASP A 101 -2.98 -1.71 11.58
C ASP A 101 -3.52 -1.79 10.15
N LEU A 102 -2.68 -2.16 9.21
CA LEU A 102 -3.06 -2.42 7.83
C LEU A 102 -3.37 -3.91 7.69
N VAL A 103 -4.57 -4.21 7.20
CA VAL A 103 -5.00 -5.60 7.00
C VAL A 103 -5.08 -5.93 5.51
N PRO A 104 -4.98 -7.21 5.12
CA PRO A 104 -5.11 -7.58 3.71
C PRO A 104 -6.45 -7.16 3.12
N HIS A 105 -6.40 -6.42 2.03
CA HIS A 105 -7.54 -6.05 1.19
C HIS A 105 -7.38 -6.68 -0.19
N ILE A 106 -8.47 -6.75 -0.94
CA ILE A 106 -8.47 -7.10 -2.35
C ILE A 106 -9.41 -6.15 -3.09
N ASN A 107 -8.96 -5.62 -4.22
CA ASN A 107 -9.79 -4.91 -5.17
C ASN A 107 -9.48 -5.35 -6.60
N LEU A 108 -10.21 -4.85 -7.58
CA LEU A 108 -10.07 -5.28 -8.99
C LEU A 108 -8.92 -4.58 -9.73
N ILE A 109 -8.33 -3.54 -9.15
CA ILE A 109 -7.25 -2.75 -9.76
C ILE A 109 -5.90 -3.16 -9.19
N ASP A 110 -5.75 -3.10 -7.86
CA ASP A 110 -4.46 -3.28 -7.17
C ASP A 110 -4.23 -4.72 -6.71
N ASN A 111 -5.25 -5.59 -6.88
CA ASN A 111 -5.20 -6.97 -6.40
C ASN A 111 -5.09 -7.03 -4.87
N PHE A 112 -4.29 -7.93 -4.30
CA PHE A 112 -4.04 -8.00 -2.86
C PHE A 112 -3.05 -6.92 -2.42
N HIS A 113 -3.40 -6.20 -1.34
CA HIS A 113 -2.55 -5.21 -0.67
C HIS A 113 -2.95 -5.11 0.81
N TYR A 114 -2.11 -4.49 1.63
CA TYR A 114 -2.44 -4.17 3.02
C TYR A 114 -2.97 -2.74 3.08
N ALA A 115 -4.11 -2.51 3.73
CA ALA A 115 -4.68 -1.18 3.75
C ALA A 115 -5.58 -0.90 4.97
N ARG A 116 -5.91 0.38 5.15
CA ARG A 116 -6.89 0.86 6.12
C ARG A 116 -7.41 2.25 5.73
N ASN A 117 -8.72 2.46 5.88
CA ASN A 117 -9.33 3.78 5.91
C ASN A 117 -8.91 4.53 7.17
N ILE A 118 -8.47 5.77 7.05
CA ILE A 118 -8.08 6.61 8.19
C ILE A 118 -8.68 8.01 8.12
N SER A 119 -8.92 8.59 9.30
CA SER A 119 -9.10 10.02 9.48
C SER A 119 -7.75 10.65 9.83
N LEU A 120 -7.38 11.74 9.17
CA LEU A 120 -6.13 12.45 9.45
C LEU A 120 -6.22 13.16 10.80
N PRO A 121 -5.13 13.15 11.61
CA PRO A 121 -5.09 13.85 12.89
C PRO A 121 -4.82 15.35 12.70
N GLY A 122 -5.76 16.06 12.08
CA GLY A 122 -5.67 17.50 11.80
C GLY A 122 -6.26 17.88 10.46
N SER A 123 -5.84 19.03 9.92
CA SER A 123 -6.35 19.54 8.65
C SER A 123 -5.79 18.76 7.46
N VAL A 124 -6.63 18.50 6.45
CA VAL A 124 -6.18 17.92 5.17
C VAL A 124 -5.14 18.80 4.45
N ASP A 125 -5.03 20.05 4.84
CA ASP A 125 -4.07 21.02 4.28
C ASP A 125 -2.73 21.06 5.04
N ASP A 126 -2.59 20.30 6.13
CA ASP A 126 -1.33 20.19 6.87
C ASP A 126 -0.38 19.17 6.20
N PHE A 127 0.90 19.23 6.59
CA PHE A 127 1.89 18.23 6.22
C PHE A 127 2.01 17.16 7.31
N TYR A 128 2.28 15.94 6.87
CA TYR A 128 2.32 14.77 7.73
C TYR A 128 3.67 14.04 7.63
N SER A 129 4.01 13.33 8.70
CA SER A 129 5.00 12.26 8.68
C SER A 129 4.28 10.93 8.77
N VAL A 130 4.68 9.96 7.97
CA VAL A 130 4.13 8.60 8.00
C VAL A 130 5.24 7.63 8.33
N THR A 131 5.01 6.78 9.32
CA THR A 131 5.92 5.71 9.70
C THR A 131 5.20 4.37 9.57
N PHE A 132 5.73 3.49 8.74
CA PHE A 132 5.29 2.10 8.64
C PHE A 132 6.25 1.22 9.43
N ASN A 133 5.70 0.35 10.30
CA ASN A 133 6.43 -0.73 10.93
C ASN A 133 5.93 -2.03 10.36
N VAL A 134 6.83 -2.89 9.94
CA VAL A 134 6.55 -4.20 9.34
C VAL A 134 7.21 -5.26 10.18
N LEU A 135 6.42 -6.20 10.68
CA LEU A 135 6.89 -7.39 11.36
C LEU A 135 6.70 -8.61 10.45
N PRO A 136 7.63 -9.56 10.48
CA PRO A 136 7.49 -10.82 9.75
C PRO A 136 6.28 -11.62 10.24
N PRO A 137 5.81 -12.60 9.45
CA PRO A 137 4.83 -13.57 9.92
C PRO A 137 5.39 -14.34 11.12
N THR A 138 4.49 -14.72 12.02
CA THR A 138 4.87 -15.64 13.10
C THR A 138 4.97 -17.07 12.59
N TYR A 139 5.61 -17.96 13.35
CA TYR A 139 5.69 -19.40 12.99
C TYR A 139 4.32 -20.10 12.97
N ILE A 140 3.28 -19.47 13.53
CA ILE A 140 1.90 -19.96 13.45
C ILE A 140 1.29 -19.59 12.10
N ASP A 141 1.66 -18.43 11.57
CA ASP A 141 1.10 -17.90 10.30
C ASP A 141 1.81 -18.50 9.08
N LEU A 142 3.12 -18.74 9.18
CA LEU A 142 3.95 -19.22 8.08
C LEU A 142 5.04 -20.16 8.58
N ALA A 143 5.03 -21.42 8.07
CA ALA A 143 6.10 -22.36 8.28
C ALA A 143 7.15 -22.22 7.17
N LEU A 144 8.42 -22.23 7.56
CA LEU A 144 9.56 -22.18 6.64
C LEU A 144 10.22 -23.57 6.54
N HIS A 145 10.44 -24.03 5.33
CA HIS A 145 11.12 -25.31 5.06
C HIS A 145 12.64 -25.16 5.23
N LYS A 146 13.31 -26.33 5.37
CA LYS A 146 14.75 -26.38 5.65
C LYS A 146 15.60 -25.69 4.57
N ASP A 147 15.25 -25.84 3.31
CA ASP A 147 15.94 -25.18 2.18
C ASP A 147 15.90 -23.66 2.26
N TRP A 148 14.74 -23.10 2.65
CA TRP A 148 14.62 -21.67 2.95
C TRP A 148 15.53 -21.25 4.12
N LEU A 149 15.49 -22.02 5.22
CA LEU A 149 16.29 -21.74 6.42
C LEU A 149 17.80 -21.79 6.13
N ASP A 150 18.23 -22.75 5.30
CA ASP A 150 19.63 -22.90 4.91
C ASP A 150 20.12 -21.73 4.02
N GLN A 151 19.23 -21.15 3.20
CA GLN A 151 19.58 -20.11 2.23
C GLN A 151 19.35 -18.69 2.73
N TYR A 152 18.25 -18.43 3.44
CA TYR A 152 17.78 -17.09 3.82
C TYR A 152 17.68 -16.88 5.34
N GLY A 153 17.84 -17.91 6.15
CA GLY A 153 17.75 -17.83 7.61
C GLY A 153 16.35 -18.11 8.17
N GLY A 154 16.17 -17.82 9.46
CA GLY A 154 14.99 -18.24 10.24
C GLY A 154 13.73 -17.42 10.07
N GLU A 155 13.74 -16.37 9.25
CA GLU A 155 12.62 -15.45 9.05
C GLU A 155 12.38 -15.19 7.57
N LEU A 156 11.15 -14.83 7.19
CA LEU A 156 10.85 -14.35 5.84
C LEU A 156 11.58 -13.03 5.54
N LEU A 157 11.60 -12.16 6.52
CA LEU A 157 12.34 -10.89 6.56
C LEU A 157 12.50 -10.48 8.03
N GLY A 158 13.50 -9.65 8.34
CA GLY A 158 13.63 -9.03 9.66
C GLY A 158 12.64 -7.87 9.86
N ASN A 159 12.48 -7.40 11.09
CA ASN A 159 11.66 -6.22 11.40
C ASN A 159 12.11 -5.02 10.59
N GLN A 160 11.15 -4.32 9.95
CA GLN A 160 11.42 -3.14 9.13
C GLN A 160 10.69 -1.91 9.70
N LYS A 161 11.32 -0.75 9.53
CA LYS A 161 10.71 0.54 9.84
C LYS A 161 11.03 1.54 8.74
N PHE A 162 9.99 2.08 8.11
CA PHE A 162 10.10 3.06 7.04
C PHE A 162 9.42 4.36 7.48
N SER A 163 10.11 5.48 7.36
CA SER A 163 9.57 6.79 7.78
C SER A 163 9.73 7.82 6.68
N TYR A 164 8.65 8.51 6.39
CA TYR A 164 8.55 9.54 5.36
C TYR A 164 8.04 10.83 5.98
N LYS A 165 8.51 11.97 5.50
CA LYS A 165 8.13 13.30 5.99
C LYS A 165 7.61 14.17 4.86
N ASN A 166 6.94 15.25 5.23
CA ASN A 166 6.40 16.25 4.28
C ASN A 166 5.39 15.65 3.31
N ILE A 167 4.60 14.68 3.77
CA ILE A 167 3.52 14.10 2.99
C ILE A 167 2.32 15.05 3.02
N TYR A 168 1.83 15.43 1.85
CA TYR A 168 0.64 16.26 1.68
C TYR A 168 -0.49 15.42 1.12
N PHE A 169 -1.50 15.17 1.94
CA PHE A 169 -2.66 14.35 1.56
C PHE A 169 -3.80 15.14 0.92
N GLY A 170 -3.72 16.48 0.86
CA GLY A 170 -4.83 17.34 0.48
C GLY A 170 -5.44 17.04 -0.87
N GLU A 171 -4.64 16.66 -1.88
CA GLU A 171 -5.13 16.31 -3.21
C GLU A 171 -5.92 15.00 -3.20
N ILE A 172 -5.37 13.96 -2.61
CA ILE A 172 -6.01 12.64 -2.56
C ILE A 172 -7.27 12.64 -1.68
N CYS A 173 -7.28 13.44 -0.59
CA CYS A 173 -8.45 13.58 0.28
C CYS A 173 -9.65 14.24 -0.43
N ARG A 174 -9.40 15.07 -1.45
CA ARG A 174 -10.43 15.76 -2.23
C ARG A 174 -10.81 15.05 -3.50
N ALA A 175 -10.02 14.06 -3.90
CA ALA A 175 -10.30 13.24 -5.07
C ALA A 175 -11.55 12.38 -4.84
N VAL A 176 -12.29 12.15 -5.92
CA VAL A 176 -13.47 11.26 -5.95
C VAL A 176 -13.27 10.20 -7.02
N ARG A 177 -13.76 9.01 -6.75
CA ARG A 177 -13.82 7.94 -7.76
C ARG A 177 -14.90 8.29 -8.78
N ASN A 178 -14.55 8.18 -10.05
CA ASN A 178 -15.47 8.35 -11.18
C ASN A 178 -16.23 7.06 -11.45
#